data_cd40d36b68aa21d016de0d35d4ae6990
#
_entry.id   cd40d36b68aa21d016de0d35d4ae6990
#
_cell.length_a   1.000
_cell.length_b   1.000
_cell.length_c   1.000
_cell.angle_alpha   90.00
_cell.angle_beta   90.00
_cell.angle_gamma   90.00
#
_symmetry.space_group_name_H-M   'P 1'
#
loop_
_entity.id
_entity.type
_entity.pdbx_description
1 polymer ?
#
loop_
_entity_poly.entity_id
_entity_poly.type
_entity_poly.pdbx_seq_one_letter_code
_entity_poly.pdbx_strand_id
1 'polypeptide(L)'
;MGKIIIAGIGPGSKEDITPAVLQAVSEADVIVGYKYYFQFIEPYVKVGCECIDTGMKKERERADQAFDMAKQGKTVVVISSGDAGIYGMAPLIYEMKRESLSDIEVEALPGISAFQKAASLLGAPIGHDMCIISLSDLMTPWEVIERRINAAAEGDFVTAIYNPKSHGRYWQLYRLQELFLKYRSKETPVGYVRQAGREEQEIKATTLEAFDAEDIDMFTVIIIGNSQSYICDGKIITPRGYFRGERSEGRGEKPGQQIMIESFRTIEGELKRKDWPLDHKWALLHAIHTTADFDMENILYTDEGAVETLYHKVKDGSLKTIITDVTMVTSGIRKGALQRLGIEAKCYLSDPRVAEMASTLDITRTQAGIRLAVEEHPDALFAFGNAPTALMELCDLIRKGKAHPAGIIAAPVGFVHVKESKHMVKPFKDIPKIIVEGRKGGSNLAATLCNAVLCFDDAAQLKPGRDL
;
A
#
# COMPACT_ATOMS: atom_id res chain seq x y z
N MET A 1 26.76 -46.10 -15.40
CA MET A 1 27.26 -44.72 -15.32
C MET A 1 27.06 -44.22 -13.90
N GLY A 2 28.03 -43.55 -13.33
CA GLY A 2 27.86 -42.93 -12.01
C GLY A 2 26.90 -41.74 -12.07
N LYS A 3 26.44 -41.30 -10.91
CA LYS A 3 25.57 -40.12 -10.78
C LYS A 3 26.05 -39.17 -9.70
N ILE A 4 25.66 -37.89 -9.80
CA ILE A 4 25.90 -36.89 -8.80
C ILE A 4 24.58 -36.47 -8.20
N ILE A 5 24.45 -36.56 -6.87
CA ILE A 5 23.30 -36.05 -6.10
C ILE A 5 23.77 -34.88 -5.31
N ILE A 6 23.17 -33.71 -5.53
CA ILE A 6 23.49 -32.47 -4.80
C ILE A 6 22.47 -32.36 -3.66
N ALA A 7 22.91 -32.53 -2.43
CA ALA A 7 22.05 -32.68 -1.28
C ALA A 7 22.10 -31.44 -0.35
N GLY A 8 20.95 -30.78 -0.19
CA GLY A 8 20.76 -29.72 0.79
C GLY A 8 20.55 -30.31 2.19
N ILE A 9 21.56 -30.20 3.07
CA ILE A 9 21.54 -30.85 4.39
C ILE A 9 20.88 -30.01 5.48
N GLY A 10 20.13 -28.96 5.13
CA GLY A 10 19.52 -28.07 6.08
C GLY A 10 20.50 -27.10 6.77
N PRO A 11 20.00 -26.23 7.67
CA PRO A 11 20.79 -25.16 8.27
C PRO A 11 21.73 -25.60 9.40
N GLY A 12 21.53 -26.80 9.97
CA GLY A 12 22.43 -27.33 10.96
C GLY A 12 21.84 -28.28 12.01
N SER A 13 20.50 -28.37 12.13
CA SER A 13 19.87 -29.37 13.01
C SER A 13 19.57 -30.64 12.21
N LYS A 14 19.68 -31.81 12.88
CA LYS A 14 19.35 -33.12 12.26
C LYS A 14 17.89 -33.23 11.86
N GLU A 15 17.01 -32.60 12.60
CA GLU A 15 15.57 -32.55 12.35
C GLU A 15 15.20 -31.80 11.05
N ASP A 16 16.10 -30.94 10.58
CA ASP A 16 15.91 -30.14 9.37
C ASP A 16 16.50 -30.84 8.11
N ILE A 17 17.07 -32.06 8.23
CA ILE A 17 17.53 -32.85 7.10
C ILE A 17 16.36 -33.66 6.56
N THR A 18 16.07 -33.53 5.26
CA THR A 18 14.96 -34.26 4.65
C THR A 18 15.23 -35.78 4.57
N PRO A 19 14.20 -36.65 4.64
CA PRO A 19 14.39 -38.10 4.50
C PRO A 19 15.07 -38.51 3.19
N ALA A 20 14.79 -37.79 2.09
CA ALA A 20 15.42 -38.04 0.80
C ALA A 20 16.95 -37.81 0.85
N VAL A 21 17.38 -36.76 1.53
CA VAL A 21 18.80 -36.46 1.70
C VAL A 21 19.46 -37.51 2.61
N LEU A 22 18.82 -37.89 3.72
CA LEU A 22 19.32 -38.99 4.57
C LEU A 22 19.50 -40.30 3.82
N GLN A 23 18.54 -40.66 2.99
CA GLN A 23 18.63 -41.85 2.13
C GLN A 23 19.81 -41.74 1.17
N ALA A 24 19.94 -40.63 0.44
CA ALA A 24 21.04 -40.38 -0.50
C ALA A 24 22.42 -40.50 0.19
N VAL A 25 22.56 -39.91 1.39
CA VAL A 25 23.79 -39.99 2.20
C VAL A 25 24.09 -41.45 2.60
N SER A 26 23.08 -42.20 3.03
CA SER A 26 23.25 -43.60 3.47
C SER A 26 23.57 -44.57 2.33
N GLU A 27 23.22 -44.24 1.09
CA GLU A 27 23.48 -45.05 -0.09
C GLU A 27 24.72 -44.62 -0.88
N ALA A 28 25.31 -43.46 -0.57
CA ALA A 28 26.44 -42.87 -1.31
C ALA A 28 27.69 -43.77 -1.30
N ASP A 29 28.38 -43.86 -2.43
CA ASP A 29 29.73 -44.43 -2.51
C ASP A 29 30.79 -43.42 -2.11
N VAL A 30 30.53 -42.13 -2.46
CA VAL A 30 31.39 -41.02 -2.15
C VAL A 30 30.55 -39.82 -1.67
N ILE A 31 31.00 -39.15 -0.61
CA ILE A 31 30.42 -37.89 -0.18
C ILE A 31 31.50 -36.81 -0.31
N VAL A 32 31.16 -35.73 -1.01
CA VAL A 32 32.05 -34.57 -1.19
C VAL A 32 31.45 -33.36 -0.52
N GLY A 33 32.22 -32.66 0.28
CA GLY A 33 31.67 -31.52 1.01
C GLY A 33 32.72 -30.59 1.64
N TYR A 34 32.24 -29.51 2.24
CA TYR A 34 33.04 -28.69 3.12
C TYR A 34 33.22 -29.43 4.47
N LYS A 35 34.45 -29.49 4.97
CA LYS A 35 34.79 -30.26 6.19
C LYS A 35 33.83 -30.06 7.35
N TYR A 36 33.44 -28.83 7.62
CA TYR A 36 32.54 -28.49 8.72
C TYR A 36 31.15 -29.14 8.59
N TYR A 37 30.68 -29.44 7.38
CA TYR A 37 29.35 -29.99 7.17
C TYR A 37 29.22 -31.48 7.43
N PHE A 38 30.33 -32.20 7.42
CA PHE A 38 30.31 -33.64 7.68
C PHE A 38 29.77 -34.00 9.07
N GLN A 39 30.02 -33.18 10.10
CA GLN A 39 29.53 -33.40 11.45
C GLN A 39 27.99 -33.54 11.53
N PHE A 40 27.25 -32.93 10.60
CA PHE A 40 25.78 -32.98 10.59
C PHE A 40 25.23 -34.26 9.97
N ILE A 41 26.02 -34.98 9.15
CA ILE A 41 25.61 -36.19 8.44
C ILE A 41 26.34 -37.44 8.89
N GLU A 42 27.40 -37.34 9.68
CA GLU A 42 28.27 -38.43 10.09
C GLU A 42 27.50 -39.67 10.61
N PRO A 43 26.44 -39.53 11.44
CA PRO A 43 25.68 -40.68 11.92
C PRO A 43 24.94 -41.49 10.83
N TYR A 44 24.78 -40.91 9.64
CA TYR A 44 24.01 -41.50 8.54
C TYR A 44 24.89 -42.05 7.42
N VAL A 45 26.21 -41.83 7.49
CA VAL A 45 27.17 -42.29 6.46
C VAL A 45 27.39 -43.78 6.60
N LYS A 46 27.23 -44.52 5.50
CA LYS A 46 27.47 -45.99 5.52
C LYS A 46 28.95 -46.33 5.72
N VAL A 47 29.21 -47.47 6.33
CA VAL A 47 30.55 -48.01 6.46
C VAL A 47 31.17 -48.25 5.08
N GLY A 48 32.38 -47.75 4.85
CA GLY A 48 33.07 -47.85 3.56
C GLY A 48 32.78 -46.76 2.55
N CYS A 49 31.93 -45.77 2.90
CA CYS A 49 31.75 -44.57 2.09
C CYS A 49 33.02 -43.71 2.13
N GLU A 50 33.49 -43.25 0.98
CA GLU A 50 34.63 -42.35 0.88
C GLU A 50 34.15 -40.90 1.12
N CYS A 51 34.73 -40.25 2.12
CA CYS A 51 34.41 -38.88 2.45
C CYS A 51 35.55 -37.93 1.99
N ILE A 52 35.27 -37.07 1.02
CA ILE A 52 36.25 -36.12 0.47
C ILE A 52 35.93 -34.74 1.02
N ASP A 53 36.77 -34.26 1.92
CA ASP A 53 36.61 -32.92 2.45
C ASP A 53 37.44 -31.93 1.62
N THR A 54 36.91 -30.73 1.39
CA THR A 54 37.57 -29.62 0.75
C THR A 54 37.51 -28.39 1.62
N GLY A 55 38.50 -27.53 1.56
CA GLY A 55 38.55 -26.30 2.34
C GLY A 55 37.50 -25.27 1.92
N MET A 56 37.40 -24.17 2.71
CA MET A 56 36.60 -23.01 2.37
C MET A 56 37.09 -22.34 1.06
N LYS A 57 36.17 -21.80 0.26
CA LYS A 57 36.45 -21.17 -1.06
C LYS A 57 37.01 -22.13 -2.12
N LYS A 58 36.73 -23.40 -1.98
CA LYS A 58 37.15 -24.46 -2.93
C LYS A 58 35.95 -25.14 -3.59
N GLU A 59 34.94 -24.37 -3.92
CA GLU A 59 33.68 -24.87 -4.49
C GLU A 59 33.92 -25.58 -5.83
N ARG A 60 34.78 -24.99 -6.69
CA ARG A 60 35.12 -25.58 -7.99
C ARG A 60 35.91 -26.89 -7.85
N GLU A 61 36.94 -26.95 -7.00
CA GLU A 61 37.68 -28.17 -6.69
C GLU A 61 36.74 -29.29 -6.19
N ARG A 62 35.80 -28.93 -5.34
CA ARG A 62 34.76 -29.85 -4.81
C ARG A 62 33.89 -30.42 -5.93
N ALA A 63 33.48 -29.58 -6.86
CA ALA A 63 32.69 -30.03 -8.01
C ALA A 63 33.52 -30.88 -8.98
N ASP A 64 34.77 -30.51 -9.27
CA ASP A 64 35.70 -31.31 -10.11
C ASP A 64 35.86 -32.74 -9.54
N GLN A 65 36.13 -32.86 -8.23
CA GLN A 65 36.20 -34.14 -7.53
C GLN A 65 34.93 -35.00 -7.66
N ALA A 66 33.75 -34.34 -7.53
CA ALA A 66 32.48 -35.04 -7.70
C ALA A 66 32.32 -35.64 -9.11
N PHE A 67 32.67 -34.85 -10.15
CA PHE A 67 32.64 -35.33 -11.52
C PHE A 67 33.64 -36.47 -11.76
N ASP A 68 34.87 -36.39 -11.21
CA ASP A 68 35.91 -37.42 -11.41
C ASP A 68 35.51 -38.75 -10.76
N MET A 69 34.89 -38.71 -9.59
CA MET A 69 34.36 -39.93 -8.95
C MET A 69 33.15 -40.51 -9.70
N ALA A 70 32.24 -39.66 -10.19
CA ALA A 70 31.11 -40.13 -10.97
C ALA A 70 31.52 -40.73 -12.32
N LYS A 71 32.59 -40.25 -12.97
CA LYS A 71 33.16 -40.86 -14.17
C LYS A 71 33.65 -42.32 -13.91
N GLN A 72 34.04 -42.62 -12.67
CA GLN A 72 34.44 -43.96 -12.23
C GLN A 72 33.25 -44.90 -11.96
N GLY A 73 32.02 -44.42 -12.20
CA GLY A 73 30.80 -45.22 -11.99
C GLY A 73 30.21 -45.14 -10.60
N LYS A 74 30.75 -44.29 -9.72
CA LYS A 74 30.30 -44.13 -8.32
C LYS A 74 29.05 -43.23 -8.20
N THR A 75 28.22 -43.50 -7.19
CA THR A 75 27.16 -42.60 -6.71
C THR A 75 27.77 -41.58 -5.76
N VAL A 76 27.82 -40.33 -6.20
CA VAL A 76 28.48 -39.24 -5.47
C VAL A 76 27.43 -38.31 -4.89
N VAL A 77 27.47 -38.06 -3.57
CA VAL A 77 26.63 -37.04 -2.90
C VAL A 77 27.46 -35.81 -2.61
N VAL A 78 27.05 -34.67 -3.15
CA VAL A 78 27.67 -33.37 -2.85
C VAL A 78 26.82 -32.66 -1.82
N ILE A 79 27.31 -32.52 -0.60
CA ILE A 79 26.57 -31.87 0.49
C ILE A 79 26.73 -30.36 0.45
N SER A 80 25.60 -29.65 0.68
CA SER A 80 25.53 -28.20 0.74
C SER A 80 24.68 -27.79 1.97
N SER A 81 25.14 -26.85 2.76
CA SER A 81 24.36 -26.32 3.88
C SER A 81 23.11 -25.61 3.40
N GLY A 82 22.02 -25.70 4.15
CA GLY A 82 20.73 -25.16 3.74
C GLY A 82 20.14 -25.92 2.56
N ASP A 83 19.64 -25.20 1.59
CA ASP A 83 19.22 -25.70 0.28
C ASP A 83 20.36 -25.61 -0.74
N ALA A 84 20.56 -26.65 -1.52
CA ALA A 84 21.66 -26.69 -2.48
C ALA A 84 21.49 -25.74 -3.67
N GLY A 85 20.26 -25.30 -3.97
CA GLY A 85 19.94 -24.35 -5.05
C GLY A 85 20.00 -22.89 -4.63
N ILE A 86 19.96 -22.58 -3.32
CA ILE A 86 19.96 -21.22 -2.82
C ILE A 86 21.36 -20.83 -2.32
N TYR A 87 22.14 -20.18 -3.21
CA TYR A 87 23.54 -19.83 -2.99
C TYR A 87 24.44 -21.02 -2.63
N GLY A 88 24.03 -22.25 -2.99
CA GLY A 88 24.71 -23.49 -2.71
C GLY A 88 25.45 -24.08 -3.92
N MET A 89 25.71 -25.39 -3.89
CA MET A 89 26.53 -26.08 -4.89
C MET A 89 25.82 -26.41 -6.20
N ALA A 90 24.47 -26.41 -6.24
CA ALA A 90 23.72 -26.87 -7.40
C ALA A 90 23.98 -26.03 -8.66
N PRO A 91 23.95 -24.68 -8.63
CA PRO A 91 24.25 -23.89 -9.83
C PRO A 91 25.59 -24.24 -10.46
N LEU A 92 26.64 -24.32 -9.65
CA LEU A 92 28.00 -24.61 -10.11
C LEU A 92 28.10 -25.99 -10.79
N ILE A 93 27.50 -27.01 -10.19
CA ILE A 93 27.55 -28.38 -10.73
C ILE A 93 26.77 -28.47 -12.04
N TYR A 94 25.61 -27.82 -12.16
CA TYR A 94 24.86 -27.79 -13.42
C TYR A 94 25.59 -26.98 -14.52
N GLU A 95 26.25 -25.87 -14.17
CA GLU A 95 27.11 -25.12 -15.10
C GLU A 95 28.27 -25.98 -15.59
N MET A 96 29.00 -26.67 -14.71
CA MET A 96 30.09 -27.55 -15.06
C MET A 96 29.66 -28.74 -15.90
N LYS A 97 28.48 -29.35 -15.61
CA LYS A 97 27.91 -30.38 -16.46
C LYS A 97 27.70 -29.86 -17.87
N ARG A 98 27.14 -28.69 -18.05
CA ARG A 98 26.91 -28.07 -19.36
C ARG A 98 28.20 -27.77 -20.09
N GLU A 99 29.17 -27.14 -19.44
CA GLU A 99 30.45 -26.72 -20.04
C GLU A 99 31.30 -27.96 -20.46
N SER A 100 31.25 -29.04 -19.67
CA SER A 100 31.99 -30.27 -19.96
C SER A 100 31.27 -31.25 -20.92
N LEU A 101 30.02 -30.91 -21.35
CA LEU A 101 29.15 -31.79 -22.15
C LEU A 101 29.05 -33.19 -21.55
N SER A 102 28.99 -33.29 -20.22
CA SER A 102 29.02 -34.55 -19.49
C SER A 102 27.68 -35.28 -19.52
N ASP A 103 27.69 -36.56 -19.82
CA ASP A 103 26.51 -37.46 -19.78
C ASP A 103 26.18 -37.96 -18.35
N ILE A 104 26.96 -37.53 -17.33
CA ILE A 104 26.71 -37.92 -15.94
C ILE A 104 25.34 -37.38 -15.51
N GLU A 105 24.54 -38.27 -14.94
CA GLU A 105 23.26 -37.89 -14.34
C GLU A 105 23.53 -36.99 -13.12
N VAL A 106 22.79 -35.86 -13.05
CA VAL A 106 22.84 -34.93 -11.92
C VAL A 106 21.45 -34.69 -11.42
N GLU A 107 21.25 -34.88 -10.10
CA GLU A 107 20.00 -34.65 -9.38
C GLU A 107 20.24 -33.73 -8.23
N ALA A 108 19.29 -32.80 -7.95
CA ALA A 108 19.33 -31.95 -6.78
C ALA A 108 18.20 -32.34 -5.81
N LEU A 109 18.58 -32.58 -4.56
CA LEU A 109 17.64 -32.82 -3.46
C LEU A 109 17.52 -31.56 -2.62
N PRO A 110 16.30 -31.03 -2.42
CA PRO A 110 16.10 -29.79 -1.66
C PRO A 110 16.42 -29.99 -0.19
N GLY A 111 16.86 -28.91 0.44
CA GLY A 111 17.05 -28.80 1.88
C GLY A 111 16.31 -27.59 2.46
N ILE A 112 16.13 -27.56 3.77
CA ILE A 112 15.57 -26.40 4.46
C ILE A 112 16.60 -25.27 4.44
N SER A 113 16.26 -24.17 3.77
CA SER A 113 17.16 -23.00 3.69
C SER A 113 17.28 -22.27 5.03
N ALA A 114 18.43 -21.65 5.25
CA ALA A 114 18.67 -20.88 6.46
C ALA A 114 17.63 -19.75 6.69
N PHE A 115 17.12 -19.10 5.62
CA PHE A 115 16.07 -18.09 5.75
C PHE A 115 14.72 -18.68 6.21
N GLN A 116 14.38 -19.91 5.78
CA GLN A 116 13.15 -20.58 6.22
C GLN A 116 13.23 -20.93 7.71
N LYS A 117 14.38 -21.44 8.17
CA LYS A 117 14.61 -21.67 9.59
C LYS A 117 14.60 -20.38 10.39
N ALA A 118 15.28 -19.34 9.92
CA ALA A 118 15.26 -18.02 10.55
C ALA A 118 13.84 -17.46 10.64
N ALA A 119 13.05 -17.57 9.59
CA ALA A 119 11.66 -17.11 9.56
C ALA A 119 10.80 -17.84 10.61
N SER A 120 10.92 -19.17 10.72
CA SER A 120 10.17 -19.95 11.71
C SER A 120 10.52 -19.57 13.16
N LEU A 121 11.77 -19.22 13.41
CA LEU A 121 12.24 -18.77 14.72
C LEU A 121 11.77 -17.34 15.05
N LEU A 122 11.70 -16.48 14.05
CA LEU A 122 11.23 -15.10 14.16
C LEU A 122 9.71 -14.97 14.22
N GLY A 123 8.94 -16.01 13.87
CA GLY A 123 7.48 -16.02 13.82
C GLY A 123 6.94 -16.33 12.44
N ALA A 124 6.27 -15.37 11.80
CA ALA A 124 5.74 -15.48 10.44
C ALA A 124 6.08 -14.25 9.57
N PRO A 125 7.37 -13.89 9.43
CA PRO A 125 7.76 -12.68 8.70
C PRO A 125 7.55 -12.79 7.18
N ILE A 126 7.50 -14.00 6.62
CA ILE A 126 7.39 -14.26 5.17
C ILE A 126 5.98 -14.68 4.75
N GLY A 127 4.96 -14.14 5.42
CA GLY A 127 3.55 -14.41 5.09
C GLY A 127 3.07 -13.79 3.77
N HIS A 128 3.88 -12.97 3.10
CA HIS A 128 3.60 -12.28 1.84
C HIS A 128 4.73 -12.50 0.83
N ASP A 129 4.67 -11.79 -0.33
CA ASP A 129 5.70 -11.88 -1.35
C ASP A 129 7.08 -11.50 -0.80
N MET A 130 8.08 -12.26 -1.21
CA MET A 130 9.44 -12.09 -0.70
C MET A 130 10.50 -12.17 -1.77
N CYS A 131 11.66 -11.60 -1.49
CA CYS A 131 12.87 -11.80 -2.28
C CYS A 131 14.06 -12.19 -1.40
N ILE A 132 15.07 -12.80 -2.02
CA ILE A 132 16.31 -13.24 -1.37
C ILE A 132 17.46 -12.53 -2.05
N ILE A 133 18.29 -11.83 -1.27
CA ILE A 133 19.44 -11.07 -1.78
C ILE A 133 20.70 -11.47 -1.02
N SER A 134 21.76 -11.78 -1.75
CA SER A 134 23.11 -11.95 -1.18
C SER A 134 23.89 -10.65 -1.29
N LEU A 135 24.51 -10.19 -0.20
CA LEU A 135 25.43 -9.06 -0.21
C LEU A 135 26.86 -9.42 -0.64
N SER A 136 27.09 -10.67 -1.06
CA SER A 136 28.40 -11.10 -1.56
C SER A 136 28.68 -10.49 -2.92
N ASP A 137 29.69 -9.65 -2.98
CA ASP A 137 30.18 -8.95 -4.18
C ASP A 137 31.35 -9.70 -4.87
N LEU A 138 31.63 -10.93 -4.46
CA LEU A 138 32.71 -11.74 -5.05
C LEU A 138 32.45 -12.12 -6.52
N MET A 139 31.18 -12.42 -6.86
CA MET A 139 30.78 -12.86 -8.20
C MET A 139 29.75 -11.93 -8.86
N THR A 140 29.22 -10.97 -8.11
CA THR A 140 28.22 -10.02 -8.59
C THR A 140 28.68 -8.60 -8.25
N PRO A 141 28.85 -7.70 -9.22
CA PRO A 141 29.24 -6.32 -8.94
C PRO A 141 28.28 -5.63 -7.97
N TRP A 142 28.83 -4.78 -7.09
CA TRP A 142 28.03 -4.10 -6.07
C TRP A 142 26.87 -3.27 -6.65
N GLU A 143 27.09 -2.60 -7.77
CA GLU A 143 26.05 -1.78 -8.43
C GLU A 143 24.82 -2.61 -8.83
N VAL A 144 25.02 -3.89 -9.16
CA VAL A 144 23.92 -4.82 -9.44
C VAL A 144 23.18 -5.20 -8.17
N ILE A 145 23.92 -5.45 -7.08
CA ILE A 145 23.35 -5.75 -5.76
C ILE A 145 22.55 -4.54 -5.25
N GLU A 146 23.12 -3.33 -5.29
CA GLU A 146 22.47 -2.09 -4.87
C GLU A 146 21.17 -1.83 -5.64
N ARG A 147 21.16 -2.05 -6.95
CA ARG A 147 19.94 -1.95 -7.77
C ARG A 147 18.86 -2.94 -7.32
N ARG A 148 19.23 -4.18 -6.98
CA ARG A 148 18.29 -5.20 -6.47
C ARG A 148 17.74 -4.82 -5.10
N ILE A 149 18.57 -4.26 -4.22
CA ILE A 149 18.15 -3.75 -2.91
C ILE A 149 17.13 -2.62 -3.07
N ASN A 150 17.38 -1.64 -3.94
CA ASN A 150 16.43 -0.55 -4.21
C ASN A 150 15.10 -1.09 -4.74
N ALA A 151 15.13 -2.01 -5.71
CA ALA A 151 13.91 -2.61 -6.27
C ALA A 151 13.11 -3.40 -5.22
N ALA A 152 13.79 -4.12 -4.32
CA ALA A 152 13.16 -4.84 -3.22
C ALA A 152 12.52 -3.89 -2.18
N ALA A 153 13.19 -2.79 -1.86
CA ALA A 153 12.71 -1.78 -0.93
C ALA A 153 11.51 -1.02 -1.51
N GLU A 154 11.59 -0.55 -2.75
CA GLU A 154 10.52 0.17 -3.46
C GLU A 154 9.31 -0.73 -3.72
N GLY A 155 9.54 -1.99 -4.15
CA GLY A 155 8.48 -2.96 -4.43
C GLY A 155 7.80 -3.56 -3.20
N ASP A 156 8.16 -3.11 -2.01
CA ASP A 156 7.58 -3.55 -0.73
C ASP A 156 7.68 -5.06 -0.44
N PHE A 157 8.72 -5.75 -0.95
CA PHE A 157 8.95 -7.17 -0.68
C PHE A 157 9.51 -7.41 0.73
N VAL A 158 9.02 -8.43 1.42
CA VAL A 158 9.79 -9.00 2.54
C VAL A 158 11.12 -9.48 2.00
N THR A 159 12.24 -9.11 2.62
CA THR A 159 13.55 -9.36 2.04
C THR A 159 14.45 -10.16 2.98
N ALA A 160 14.89 -11.33 2.53
CA ALA A 160 15.88 -12.12 3.23
C ALA A 160 17.29 -11.81 2.70
N ILE A 161 18.21 -11.47 3.61
CA ILE A 161 19.59 -11.09 3.29
C ILE A 161 20.54 -12.21 3.70
N TYR A 162 21.31 -12.67 2.72
CA TYR A 162 22.38 -13.65 2.86
C TYR A 162 23.76 -12.99 2.76
N ASN A 163 24.75 -13.64 3.36
CA ASN A 163 26.14 -13.17 3.36
C ASN A 163 26.26 -11.70 3.79
N PRO A 164 25.62 -11.29 4.90
CA PRO A 164 25.47 -9.89 5.23
C PRO A 164 26.79 -9.17 5.53
N LYS A 165 27.73 -9.85 6.18
CA LYS A 165 29.02 -9.28 6.59
C LYS A 165 30.14 -10.32 6.44
N SER A 166 31.35 -9.87 6.17
CA SER A 166 32.56 -10.69 6.24
C SER A 166 33.74 -9.80 6.63
N HIS A 167 34.94 -10.38 6.84
CA HIS A 167 36.10 -9.59 7.24
C HIS A 167 36.43 -8.43 6.30
N GLY A 168 36.22 -8.59 4.99
CA GLY A 168 36.45 -7.52 4.00
C GLY A 168 35.20 -6.79 3.52
N ARG A 169 34.01 -7.19 4.00
CA ARG A 169 32.72 -6.62 3.60
C ARG A 169 31.95 -6.23 4.86
N TYR A 170 31.98 -4.97 5.24
CA TYR A 170 31.31 -4.45 6.42
C TYR A 170 30.37 -3.28 6.09
N TRP A 171 30.72 -2.45 5.11
CA TRP A 171 29.96 -1.23 4.78
C TRP A 171 28.68 -1.51 3.98
N GLN A 172 28.60 -2.64 3.28
CA GLN A 172 27.44 -3.01 2.45
C GLN A 172 26.16 -3.12 3.26
N LEU A 173 26.26 -3.56 4.51
CA LEU A 173 25.10 -3.69 5.41
C LEU A 173 24.58 -2.33 5.86
N TYR A 174 25.44 -1.36 6.13
CA TYR A 174 25.04 0.02 6.41
C TYR A 174 24.35 0.65 5.21
N ARG A 175 24.92 0.42 4.01
CA ARG A 175 24.33 0.93 2.77
C ARG A 175 22.97 0.31 2.49
N LEU A 176 22.77 -0.97 2.77
CA LEU A 176 21.48 -1.64 2.68
C LEU A 176 20.44 -0.95 3.59
N GLN A 177 20.79 -0.68 4.85
CA GLN A 177 19.91 0.00 5.80
C GLN A 177 19.51 1.41 5.29
N GLU A 178 20.48 2.21 4.81
CA GLU A 178 20.21 3.51 4.20
C GLU A 178 19.25 3.43 3.01
N LEU A 179 19.41 2.43 2.15
CA LEU A 179 18.57 2.24 0.96
C LEU A 179 17.14 1.86 1.34
N PHE A 180 16.98 0.96 2.30
CA PHE A 180 15.64 0.60 2.79
C PHE A 180 14.94 1.77 3.47
N LEU A 181 15.64 2.58 4.26
CA LEU A 181 15.08 3.77 4.93
C LEU A 181 14.57 4.86 3.98
N LYS A 182 14.96 4.83 2.69
CA LYS A 182 14.38 5.74 1.67
C LYS A 182 12.92 5.41 1.34
N TYR A 183 12.53 4.14 1.44
CA TYR A 183 11.24 3.63 0.99
C TYR A 183 10.38 3.07 2.14
N ARG A 184 11.00 2.74 3.27
CA ARG A 184 10.36 2.07 4.40
C ARG A 184 10.35 2.95 5.63
N SER A 185 9.33 2.75 6.47
CA SER A 185 9.27 3.35 7.80
C SER A 185 10.48 2.91 8.65
N LYS A 186 10.94 3.79 9.50
CA LYS A 186 11.94 3.51 10.53
C LYS A 186 11.53 2.37 11.46
N GLU A 187 10.22 2.24 11.70
CA GLU A 187 9.60 1.20 12.52
C GLU A 187 9.45 -0.14 11.81
N THR A 188 9.84 -0.26 10.53
CA THR A 188 9.75 -1.52 9.80
C THR A 188 10.50 -2.62 10.55
N PRO A 189 9.86 -3.77 10.85
CA PRO A 189 10.50 -4.86 11.57
C PRO A 189 11.70 -5.44 10.83
N VAL A 190 12.77 -5.66 11.56
CA VAL A 190 13.97 -6.38 11.10
C VAL A 190 14.26 -7.50 12.10
N GLY A 191 14.30 -8.73 11.61
CA GLY A 191 14.72 -9.88 12.40
C GLY A 191 16.02 -10.45 11.88
N TYR A 192 16.88 -10.90 12.77
CA TYR A 192 18.06 -11.65 12.36
C TYR A 192 18.31 -12.84 13.27
N VAL A 193 18.81 -13.89 12.66
CA VAL A 193 19.14 -15.14 13.35
C VAL A 193 20.56 -15.52 12.98
N ARG A 194 21.39 -15.56 13.98
CA ARG A 194 22.75 -16.06 13.89
C ARG A 194 22.73 -17.57 14.12
N GLN A 195 23.47 -18.32 13.32
CA GLN A 195 23.59 -19.78 13.42
C GLN A 195 22.24 -20.52 13.54
N ALA A 196 21.27 -20.17 12.69
CA ALA A 196 19.93 -20.75 12.71
C ALA A 196 19.94 -22.29 12.69
N GLY A 197 19.31 -22.92 13.68
CA GLY A 197 19.26 -24.37 13.81
C GLY A 197 20.53 -25.01 14.41
N ARG A 198 21.45 -24.25 14.97
CA ARG A 198 22.70 -24.74 15.61
C ARG A 198 22.70 -24.43 17.11
N GLU A 199 23.65 -25.02 17.85
CA GLU A 199 23.73 -24.85 19.32
C GLU A 199 23.94 -23.39 19.75
N GLU A 200 24.69 -22.60 18.98
CA GLU A 200 24.98 -21.19 19.26
C GLU A 200 23.96 -20.25 18.60
N GLN A 201 22.71 -20.68 18.46
CA GLN A 201 21.66 -19.90 17.84
C GLN A 201 21.30 -18.66 18.67
N GLU A 202 21.31 -17.50 18.02
CA GLU A 202 20.84 -16.23 18.60
C GLU A 202 19.74 -15.65 17.71
N ILE A 203 18.67 -15.12 18.34
CA ILE A 203 17.51 -14.57 17.66
C ILE A 203 17.28 -13.15 18.17
N LYS A 204 17.14 -12.19 17.26
CA LYS A 204 16.79 -10.82 17.63
C LYS A 204 15.75 -10.25 16.64
N ALA A 205 14.72 -9.60 17.19
CA ALA A 205 13.76 -8.80 16.46
C ALA A 205 13.90 -7.34 16.88
N THR A 206 13.98 -6.43 15.93
CA THR A 206 14.22 -5.01 16.12
C THR A 206 13.50 -4.22 15.00
N THR A 207 13.77 -2.92 14.89
CA THR A 207 13.27 -2.08 13.79
C THR A 207 14.39 -1.70 12.84
N LEU A 208 14.03 -1.20 11.66
CA LEU A 208 15.00 -0.80 10.64
C LEU A 208 15.91 0.35 11.11
N GLU A 209 15.38 1.28 11.95
CA GLU A 209 16.19 2.34 12.53
C GLU A 209 17.12 1.84 13.64
N ALA A 210 16.62 0.93 14.49
CA ALA A 210 17.38 0.41 15.64
C ALA A 210 18.28 -0.80 15.30
N PHE A 211 18.28 -1.23 14.04
CA PHE A 211 19.11 -2.31 13.56
C PHE A 211 20.59 -1.90 13.58
N ASP A 212 21.41 -2.66 14.31
CA ASP A 212 22.86 -2.43 14.40
C ASP A 212 23.63 -3.45 13.53
N ALA A 213 24.35 -2.94 12.55
CA ALA A 213 25.19 -3.77 11.68
C ALA A 213 26.39 -4.41 12.41
N GLU A 214 26.76 -3.91 13.60
CA GLU A 214 27.86 -4.49 14.38
C GLU A 214 27.47 -5.82 15.07
N ASP A 215 26.20 -6.03 15.32
CA ASP A 215 25.66 -7.31 15.85
C ASP A 215 25.72 -8.46 14.83
N ILE A 216 26.09 -8.20 13.59
CA ILE A 216 25.97 -9.12 12.45
C ILE A 216 27.31 -9.68 12.04
N ASP A 217 27.33 -11.01 11.81
CA ASP A 217 28.47 -11.74 11.25
C ASP A 217 28.07 -12.52 9.96
N MET A 218 29.01 -13.30 9.42
CA MET A 218 28.79 -14.10 8.22
C MET A 218 27.84 -15.30 8.41
N PHE A 219 27.55 -15.68 9.67
CA PHE A 219 26.66 -16.78 10.00
C PHE A 219 25.21 -16.34 10.27
N THR A 220 24.93 -15.09 9.98
CA THR A 220 23.64 -14.44 10.24
C THR A 220 22.79 -14.37 8.99
N VAL A 221 21.51 -14.67 9.12
CA VAL A 221 20.47 -14.37 8.13
C VAL A 221 19.59 -13.26 8.66
N ILE A 222 19.32 -12.24 7.82
CA ILE A 222 18.49 -11.11 8.19
C ILE A 222 17.19 -11.19 7.38
N ILE A 223 16.06 -10.88 8.02
CA ILE A 223 14.76 -10.75 7.35
C ILE A 223 14.23 -9.34 7.64
N ILE A 224 14.04 -8.55 6.59
CA ILE A 224 13.46 -7.21 6.65
C ILE A 224 11.99 -7.33 6.25
N GLY A 225 11.09 -6.88 7.12
CA GLY A 225 9.66 -6.87 6.88
C GLY A 225 9.25 -5.88 5.79
N ASN A 226 7.97 -5.91 5.40
CA ASN A 226 7.36 -4.94 4.50
C ASN A 226 6.54 -3.88 5.26
N SER A 227 5.84 -2.99 4.55
CA SER A 227 5.03 -1.92 5.14
C SER A 227 3.89 -2.42 6.05
N GLN A 228 3.50 -3.69 5.93
CA GLN A 228 2.44 -4.31 6.73
C GLN A 228 2.97 -5.16 7.89
N SER A 229 4.28 -5.38 7.94
CA SER A 229 4.91 -6.19 8.99
C SER A 229 4.87 -5.46 10.34
N TYR A 230 4.73 -6.21 11.43
CA TYR A 230 4.77 -5.69 12.79
C TYR A 230 5.38 -6.70 13.75
N ILE A 231 5.79 -6.21 14.93
CA ILE A 231 6.29 -7.07 16.02
C ILE A 231 5.16 -7.25 17.05
N CYS A 232 4.91 -8.50 17.43
CA CYS A 232 3.96 -8.87 18.47
C CYS A 232 4.58 -9.98 19.32
N ASP A 233 4.63 -9.81 20.65
CA ASP A 233 5.22 -10.76 21.61
C ASP A 233 6.64 -11.22 21.20
N GLY A 234 7.46 -10.29 20.70
CA GLY A 234 8.82 -10.56 20.23
C GLY A 234 8.91 -11.33 18.90
N LYS A 235 7.78 -11.55 18.21
CA LYS A 235 7.71 -12.19 16.90
C LYS A 235 7.37 -11.21 15.81
N ILE A 236 7.94 -11.41 14.63
CA ILE A 236 7.64 -10.63 13.43
C ILE A 236 6.52 -11.33 12.66
N ILE A 237 5.48 -10.58 12.32
CA ILE A 237 4.34 -11.08 11.57
C ILE A 237 4.15 -10.18 10.35
N THR A 238 4.07 -10.80 9.17
CA THR A 238 3.62 -10.14 7.93
C THR A 238 2.26 -10.72 7.56
N PRO A 239 1.15 -9.96 7.75
CA PRO A 239 -0.19 -10.47 7.57
C PRO A 239 -0.53 -10.69 6.10
N ARG A 240 -1.27 -11.75 5.79
CA ARG A 240 -1.83 -11.99 4.44
C ARG A 240 -3.15 -11.26 4.18
N GLY A 241 -3.64 -10.49 5.16
CA GLY A 241 -4.87 -9.71 5.01
C GLY A 241 -6.15 -10.46 5.36
N TYR A 242 -6.11 -11.64 5.97
CA TYR A 242 -7.30 -12.37 6.43
C TYR A 242 -8.17 -11.56 7.40
N PHE A 243 -7.55 -10.71 8.21
CA PHE A 243 -8.21 -9.86 9.22
C PHE A 243 -8.22 -8.37 8.79
N ARG A 244 -8.12 -8.06 7.49
CA ARG A 244 -8.37 -6.72 6.96
C ARG A 244 -9.87 -6.42 7.15
N GLY A 245 -10.21 -5.80 8.25
CA GLY A 245 -11.59 -5.49 8.66
C GLY A 245 -11.93 -5.87 10.11
N GLU A 246 -11.19 -6.77 10.77
CA GLU A 246 -11.50 -7.22 12.14
C GLU A 246 -10.67 -6.52 13.24
N ARG A 247 -9.69 -5.66 12.89
CA ARG A 247 -8.82 -4.97 13.87
C ARG A 247 -9.37 -3.63 14.37
N SER A 248 -10.67 -3.49 14.43
CA SER A 248 -11.30 -2.35 15.10
C SER A 248 -12.53 -2.77 15.88
N GLU A 249 -12.39 -3.63 16.87
CA GLU A 249 -13.30 -3.68 18.01
C GLU A 249 -13.09 -2.46 18.90
N GLY A 250 -13.16 -1.31 18.31
CA GLY A 250 -13.25 0.03 18.82
C GLY A 250 -13.88 0.90 17.75
N ARG A 251 -15.21 0.75 17.47
CA ARG A 251 -16.01 1.49 16.48
C ARG A 251 -15.32 1.53 15.10
N GLY A 252 -15.28 0.39 14.41
CA GLY A 252 -14.64 0.23 13.11
C GLY A 252 -15.33 1.05 12.02
N GLU A 253 -14.48 1.72 11.22
CA GLU A 253 -14.91 2.41 10.01
C GLU A 253 -15.54 1.39 9.07
N LYS A 254 -16.73 1.69 8.52
CA LYS A 254 -17.42 0.83 7.56
C LYS A 254 -16.55 0.63 6.30
N PRO A 255 -16.65 -0.50 5.57
CA PRO A 255 -15.84 -0.74 4.36
C PRO A 255 -15.89 0.41 3.34
N GLY A 256 -17.06 1.01 3.13
CA GLY A 256 -17.21 2.17 2.26
C GLY A 256 -16.45 3.41 2.74
N GLN A 257 -16.35 3.61 4.06
CA GLN A 257 -15.59 4.69 4.65
C GLN A 257 -14.07 4.48 4.46
N GLN A 258 -13.59 3.26 4.62
CA GLN A 258 -12.17 2.92 4.39
C GLN A 258 -11.75 3.18 2.95
N ILE A 259 -12.56 2.74 1.98
CA ILE A 259 -12.32 3.00 0.55
C ILE A 259 -12.25 4.50 0.28
N MET A 260 -13.13 5.28 0.89
CA MET A 260 -13.16 6.72 0.71
C MET A 260 -11.94 7.42 1.33
N ILE A 261 -11.49 6.97 2.50
CA ILE A 261 -10.25 7.45 3.15
C ILE A 261 -9.02 7.16 2.28
N GLU A 262 -8.91 5.94 1.75
CA GLU A 262 -7.81 5.54 0.86
C GLU A 262 -7.82 6.37 -0.42
N SER A 263 -8.99 6.56 -1.03
CA SER A 263 -9.17 7.43 -2.20
C SER A 263 -8.72 8.87 -1.92
N PHE A 264 -9.10 9.45 -0.79
CA PHE A 264 -8.69 10.81 -0.44
C PHE A 264 -7.18 10.95 -0.23
N ARG A 265 -6.54 9.96 0.39
CA ARG A 265 -5.08 9.93 0.53
C ARG A 265 -4.36 9.83 -0.82
N THR A 266 -4.88 8.99 -1.70
CA THR A 266 -4.36 8.85 -3.07
C THR A 266 -4.48 10.19 -3.82
N ILE A 267 -5.67 10.80 -3.82
CA ILE A 267 -5.90 12.10 -4.47
C ILE A 267 -4.98 13.18 -3.88
N GLU A 268 -4.88 13.28 -2.55
CA GLU A 268 -4.00 14.26 -1.89
C GLU A 268 -2.53 14.07 -2.30
N GLY A 269 -2.10 12.82 -2.45
CA GLY A 269 -0.76 12.47 -2.95
C GLY A 269 -0.50 12.95 -4.38
N GLU A 270 -1.51 12.96 -5.24
CA GLU A 270 -1.43 13.33 -6.66
C GLU A 270 -1.71 14.82 -6.95
N LEU A 271 -2.24 15.61 -5.99
CA LEU A 271 -2.43 17.04 -6.16
C LEU A 271 -1.12 17.74 -6.55
N LYS A 272 -1.18 18.63 -7.53
CA LYS A 272 -0.02 19.43 -7.97
C LYS A 272 0.36 20.48 -6.95
N ARG A 273 -0.64 21.15 -6.37
CA ARG A 273 -0.46 22.13 -5.31
C ARG A 273 -0.74 21.49 -3.94
N LYS A 274 0.21 21.59 -3.00
CA LYS A 274 0.12 20.97 -1.67
C LYS A 274 -0.35 21.93 -0.56
N ASP A 275 -0.25 23.23 -0.77
CA ASP A 275 -0.49 24.30 0.20
C ASP A 275 -1.92 24.88 0.13
N TRP A 276 -2.92 24.05 -0.21
CA TRP A 276 -4.31 24.44 -0.18
C TRP A 276 -4.79 24.68 1.28
N PRO A 277 -5.57 25.76 1.57
CA PRO A 277 -6.29 25.90 2.83
C PRO A 277 -7.15 24.64 3.10
N LEU A 278 -7.30 24.27 4.37
CA LEU A 278 -7.95 23.01 4.75
C LEU A 278 -9.37 22.89 4.21
N ASP A 279 -10.16 23.96 4.29
CA ASP A 279 -11.55 24.00 3.83
C ASP A 279 -11.65 23.87 2.30
N HIS A 280 -10.79 24.58 1.57
CA HIS A 280 -10.71 24.44 0.10
C HIS A 280 -10.23 23.05 -0.30
N LYS A 281 -9.16 22.54 0.34
CA LYS A 281 -8.63 21.19 0.08
C LYS A 281 -9.70 20.12 0.32
N TRP A 282 -10.47 20.25 1.38
CA TRP A 282 -11.54 19.31 1.69
C TRP A 282 -12.61 19.25 0.60
N ALA A 283 -13.10 20.41 0.14
CA ALA A 283 -14.03 20.49 -0.98
C ALA A 283 -13.43 19.93 -2.29
N LEU A 284 -12.14 20.22 -2.54
CA LEU A 284 -11.42 19.74 -3.71
C LEU A 284 -11.27 18.22 -3.73
N LEU A 285 -10.88 17.59 -2.60
CA LEU A 285 -10.78 16.14 -2.48
C LEU A 285 -12.12 15.46 -2.75
N HIS A 286 -13.21 16.02 -2.22
CA HIS A 286 -14.56 15.55 -2.51
C HIS A 286 -14.93 15.70 -4.00
N ALA A 287 -14.59 16.81 -4.63
CA ALA A 287 -14.86 17.07 -6.03
C ALA A 287 -14.09 16.09 -6.94
N ILE A 288 -12.79 15.91 -6.70
CA ILE A 288 -11.96 14.97 -7.47
C ILE A 288 -12.40 13.53 -7.25
N HIS A 289 -12.70 13.14 -6.01
CA HIS A 289 -13.21 11.80 -5.71
C HIS A 289 -14.49 11.46 -6.51
N THR A 290 -15.38 12.44 -6.68
CA THR A 290 -16.64 12.25 -7.41
C THR A 290 -16.47 12.22 -8.91
N THR A 291 -15.50 12.96 -9.46
CA THR A 291 -15.34 13.19 -10.89
C THR A 291 -14.16 12.42 -11.51
N ALA A 292 -13.22 11.96 -10.70
CA ALA A 292 -11.91 11.45 -11.09
C ALA A 292 -11.14 12.44 -12.00
N ASP A 293 -11.37 13.75 -11.84
CA ASP A 293 -10.86 14.80 -12.71
C ASP A 293 -10.01 15.80 -11.92
N PHE A 294 -8.69 15.74 -12.08
CA PHE A 294 -7.74 16.64 -11.43
C PHE A 294 -7.77 18.07 -11.97
N ASP A 295 -8.48 18.34 -13.09
CA ASP A 295 -8.70 19.73 -13.53
C ASP A 295 -9.56 20.52 -12.52
N MET A 296 -10.19 19.86 -11.58
CA MET A 296 -10.87 20.50 -10.44
C MET A 296 -9.93 21.43 -9.65
N GLU A 297 -8.61 21.16 -9.58
CA GLU A 297 -7.63 22.08 -8.98
C GLU A 297 -7.63 23.47 -9.59
N ASN A 298 -7.96 23.57 -10.89
CA ASN A 298 -7.95 24.82 -11.65
C ASN A 298 -9.30 25.54 -11.65
N ILE A 299 -10.40 24.80 -11.44
CA ILE A 299 -11.76 25.31 -11.67
C ILE A 299 -12.66 25.31 -10.43
N LEU A 300 -12.24 24.69 -9.33
CA LEU A 300 -12.96 24.81 -8.07
C LEU A 300 -12.53 26.12 -7.37
N TYR A 301 -13.48 27.01 -7.19
CA TYR A 301 -13.32 28.25 -6.43
C TYR A 301 -14.10 28.15 -5.12
N THR A 302 -13.48 28.55 -4.01
CA THR A 302 -14.16 28.76 -2.72
C THR A 302 -13.74 30.12 -2.18
N ASP A 303 -14.65 30.83 -1.54
CA ASP A 303 -14.21 31.94 -0.69
C ASP A 303 -13.39 31.35 0.48
N GLU A 304 -12.49 32.14 1.01
CA GLU A 304 -11.67 31.74 2.16
C GLU A 304 -12.56 31.38 3.36
N GLY A 305 -12.39 30.18 3.91
CA GLY A 305 -13.20 29.68 5.03
C GLY A 305 -14.67 29.40 4.70
N ALA A 306 -15.08 29.33 3.42
CA ALA A 306 -16.50 29.17 3.05
C ALA A 306 -17.09 27.85 3.56
N VAL A 307 -16.36 26.73 3.40
CA VAL A 307 -16.84 25.40 3.83
C VAL A 307 -16.96 25.33 5.34
N GLU A 308 -15.96 25.86 6.05
CA GLU A 308 -15.94 25.94 7.52
C GLU A 308 -17.08 26.83 8.06
N THR A 309 -17.26 28.01 7.46
CA THR A 309 -18.34 28.95 7.83
C THR A 309 -19.72 28.30 7.68
N LEU A 310 -19.96 27.62 6.56
CA LEU A 310 -21.22 26.93 6.31
C LEU A 310 -21.43 25.78 7.29
N TYR A 311 -20.39 25.02 7.59
CA TYR A 311 -20.45 23.95 8.58
C TYR A 311 -20.79 24.50 10.00
N HIS A 312 -20.19 25.62 10.40
CA HIS A 312 -20.51 26.26 11.68
C HIS A 312 -21.97 26.72 11.75
N LYS A 313 -22.51 27.32 10.67
CA LYS A 313 -23.94 27.67 10.57
C LYS A 313 -24.86 26.46 10.69
N VAL A 314 -24.43 25.28 10.20
CA VAL A 314 -25.14 24.03 10.43
C VAL A 314 -25.10 23.61 11.90
N LYS A 315 -23.93 23.71 12.53
CA LYS A 315 -23.71 23.28 13.93
C LYS A 315 -24.44 24.14 14.96
N ASP A 316 -24.50 25.44 14.73
CA ASP A 316 -25.18 26.40 15.64
C ASP A 316 -26.70 26.49 15.38
N GLY A 317 -27.19 25.79 14.34
CA GLY A 317 -28.61 25.72 13.98
C GLY A 317 -29.13 26.97 13.25
N SER A 318 -28.26 27.87 12.79
CA SER A 318 -28.65 29.03 11.95
C SER A 318 -28.90 28.61 10.49
N LEU A 319 -28.34 27.49 10.04
CA LEU A 319 -28.62 26.87 8.75
C LEU A 319 -29.38 25.56 8.97
N LYS A 320 -30.67 25.52 8.55
CA LYS A 320 -31.55 24.35 8.73
C LYS A 320 -32.01 23.71 7.43
N THR A 321 -31.88 24.43 6.31
CA THR A 321 -32.42 23.98 5.03
C THR A 321 -31.43 24.11 3.91
N ILE A 322 -31.30 23.06 3.10
CA ILE A 322 -30.56 23.05 1.83
C ILE A 322 -31.60 23.02 0.70
N ILE A 323 -31.59 24.01 -0.18
CA ILE A 323 -32.44 24.07 -1.37
C ILE A 323 -31.64 23.65 -2.59
N THR A 324 -32.20 22.76 -3.40
CA THR A 324 -31.58 22.27 -4.62
C THR A 324 -32.41 22.59 -5.86
N ASP A 325 -31.73 22.80 -7.00
CA ASP A 325 -32.38 23.11 -8.27
C ASP A 325 -33.10 21.91 -8.89
N VAL A 326 -32.61 20.69 -8.64
CA VAL A 326 -33.20 19.43 -9.13
C VAL A 326 -33.15 18.33 -8.09
N THR A 327 -34.09 17.39 -8.16
CA THR A 327 -34.23 16.26 -7.20
C THR A 327 -32.98 15.36 -7.14
N MET A 328 -32.20 15.30 -8.25
CA MET A 328 -30.99 14.49 -8.32
C MET A 328 -29.91 15.03 -7.34
N VAL A 329 -29.83 16.34 -7.15
CA VAL A 329 -28.91 16.93 -6.14
C VAL A 329 -29.37 16.54 -4.74
N THR A 330 -30.67 16.71 -4.42
CA THR A 330 -31.25 16.30 -3.12
C THR A 330 -30.97 14.84 -2.82
N SER A 331 -31.18 13.97 -3.81
CA SER A 331 -30.97 12.52 -3.65
C SER A 331 -29.50 12.12 -3.40
N GLY A 332 -28.54 12.93 -3.84
CA GLY A 332 -27.11 12.71 -3.64
C GLY A 332 -26.58 13.22 -2.29
N ILE A 333 -27.39 14.01 -1.54
CA ILE A 333 -27.01 14.46 -0.19
C ILE A 333 -27.24 13.31 0.80
N ARG A 334 -26.24 13.03 1.64
CA ARG A 334 -26.26 11.90 2.58
C ARG A 334 -27.35 12.06 3.62
N LYS A 335 -28.31 11.13 3.62
CA LYS A 335 -29.43 11.13 4.57
C LYS A 335 -28.98 11.02 6.03
N GLY A 336 -27.92 10.23 6.29
CA GLY A 336 -27.34 10.09 7.62
C GLY A 336 -26.80 11.42 8.15
N ALA A 337 -26.13 12.21 7.30
CA ALA A 337 -25.62 13.53 7.66
C ALA A 337 -26.78 14.53 7.94
N LEU A 338 -27.79 14.53 7.08
CA LEU A 338 -28.98 15.38 7.27
C LEU A 338 -29.68 15.07 8.60
N GLN A 339 -29.89 13.78 8.91
CA GLN A 339 -30.51 13.35 10.17
C GLN A 339 -29.65 13.72 11.40
N ARG A 340 -28.35 13.45 11.34
CA ARG A 340 -27.41 13.74 12.44
C ARG A 340 -27.34 15.23 12.79
N LEU A 341 -27.46 16.08 11.77
CA LEU A 341 -27.30 17.53 11.90
C LEU A 341 -28.64 18.29 12.00
N GLY A 342 -29.78 17.59 11.87
CA GLY A 342 -31.10 18.21 11.90
C GLY A 342 -31.37 19.14 10.70
N ILE A 343 -30.76 18.83 9.53
CA ILE A 343 -30.90 19.62 8.28
C ILE A 343 -31.95 18.96 7.38
N GLU A 344 -32.75 19.77 6.72
CA GLU A 344 -33.68 19.35 5.69
C GLU A 344 -33.18 19.74 4.29
N ALA A 345 -33.24 18.81 3.33
CA ALA A 345 -32.89 19.10 1.94
C ALA A 345 -34.19 19.06 1.09
N LYS A 346 -34.49 20.15 0.38
CA LYS A 346 -35.72 20.34 -0.40
C LYS A 346 -35.42 20.69 -1.87
N CYS A 347 -36.28 20.17 -2.74
CA CYS A 347 -36.35 20.58 -4.15
C CYS A 347 -37.81 20.86 -4.48
N TYR A 348 -38.10 22.06 -4.95
CA TYR A 348 -39.47 22.50 -5.26
C TYR A 348 -39.91 22.14 -6.68
N LEU A 349 -39.09 21.52 -7.49
CA LEU A 349 -39.38 21.23 -8.91
C LEU A 349 -40.66 20.43 -9.13
N SER A 350 -41.08 19.61 -8.18
CA SER A 350 -42.27 18.76 -8.20
C SER A 350 -43.45 19.37 -7.48
N ASP A 351 -43.31 20.58 -6.90
CA ASP A 351 -44.42 21.26 -6.22
C ASP A 351 -45.46 21.70 -7.26
N PRO A 352 -46.74 21.42 -7.08
CA PRO A 352 -47.82 21.82 -8.03
C PRO A 352 -47.82 23.32 -8.33
N ARG A 353 -47.57 24.16 -7.33
CA ARG A 353 -47.51 25.64 -7.46
C ARG A 353 -46.44 26.11 -8.46
N VAL A 354 -45.35 25.34 -8.61
CA VAL A 354 -44.27 25.65 -9.53
C VAL A 354 -44.70 25.56 -10.98
N ALA A 355 -45.52 24.57 -11.32
CA ALA A 355 -46.03 24.40 -12.69
C ALA A 355 -46.96 25.58 -13.10
N GLU A 356 -47.86 26.00 -12.20
CA GLU A 356 -48.74 27.16 -12.39
C GLU A 356 -47.94 28.47 -12.51
N MET A 357 -47.02 28.72 -11.57
CA MET A 357 -46.14 29.90 -11.56
C MET A 357 -45.29 29.98 -12.84
N ALA A 358 -44.70 28.88 -13.28
CA ALA A 358 -43.89 28.82 -14.47
C ALA A 358 -44.69 29.19 -15.73
N SER A 359 -45.92 28.69 -15.87
CA SER A 359 -46.83 29.00 -16.96
C SER A 359 -47.32 30.45 -16.94
N THR A 360 -47.68 30.95 -15.75
CA THR A 360 -48.21 32.32 -15.61
C THR A 360 -47.17 33.39 -15.87
N LEU A 361 -45.92 33.14 -15.48
CA LEU A 361 -44.82 34.13 -15.57
C LEU A 361 -43.92 33.91 -16.78
N ASP A 362 -44.20 32.93 -17.61
CA ASP A 362 -43.41 32.55 -18.79
C ASP A 362 -41.92 32.32 -18.42
N ILE A 363 -41.66 31.57 -17.35
CA ILE A 363 -40.33 31.21 -16.85
C ILE A 363 -40.17 29.70 -16.75
N THR A 364 -38.89 29.26 -16.62
CA THR A 364 -38.62 27.82 -16.42
C THR A 364 -39.15 27.32 -15.10
N ARG A 365 -39.51 26.03 -14.99
CA ARG A 365 -39.95 25.40 -13.74
C ARG A 365 -38.88 25.52 -12.65
N THR A 366 -37.60 25.47 -13.00
CA THR A 366 -36.49 25.62 -12.07
C THR A 366 -36.38 27.05 -11.52
N GLN A 367 -36.66 28.07 -12.32
CA GLN A 367 -36.76 29.47 -11.85
C GLN A 367 -37.95 29.64 -10.90
N ALA A 368 -39.13 29.14 -11.29
CA ALA A 368 -40.33 29.18 -10.44
C ALA A 368 -40.09 28.45 -9.10
N GLY A 369 -39.40 27.29 -9.14
CA GLY A 369 -39.05 26.54 -7.94
C GLY A 369 -38.13 27.33 -6.99
N ILE A 370 -37.15 28.07 -7.52
CA ILE A 370 -36.28 28.97 -6.70
C ILE A 370 -37.09 30.16 -6.12
N ARG A 371 -37.99 30.75 -6.87
CA ARG A 371 -38.88 31.81 -6.31
C ARG A 371 -39.65 31.32 -5.11
N LEU A 372 -40.31 30.19 -5.25
CA LEU A 372 -41.10 29.58 -4.17
C LEU A 372 -40.20 29.19 -2.98
N ALA A 373 -39.01 28.64 -3.27
CA ALA A 373 -38.04 28.27 -2.24
C ALA A 373 -37.55 29.49 -1.45
N VAL A 374 -37.31 30.64 -2.12
CA VAL A 374 -36.89 31.88 -1.45
C VAL A 374 -38.00 32.49 -0.62
N GLU A 375 -39.30 32.37 -1.04
CA GLU A 375 -40.44 32.81 -0.24
C GLU A 375 -40.54 32.04 1.09
N GLU A 376 -40.21 30.74 1.09
CA GLU A 376 -40.34 29.90 2.29
C GLU A 376 -39.01 29.81 3.10
N HIS A 377 -37.85 29.89 2.43
CA HIS A 377 -36.52 29.70 3.01
C HIS A 377 -35.48 30.71 2.45
N PRO A 378 -35.65 32.02 2.70
CA PRO A 378 -34.78 33.04 2.10
C PRO A 378 -33.31 32.96 2.56
N ASP A 379 -33.05 32.29 3.68
CA ASP A 379 -31.76 32.12 4.37
C ASP A 379 -31.14 30.72 4.21
N ALA A 380 -31.65 29.88 3.32
CA ALA A 380 -31.16 28.55 3.08
C ALA A 380 -29.76 28.51 2.43
N LEU A 381 -29.10 27.35 2.46
CA LEU A 381 -28.00 27.03 1.57
C LEU A 381 -28.58 26.59 0.20
N PHE A 382 -28.27 27.31 -0.87
CA PHE A 382 -28.73 26.99 -2.21
C PHE A 382 -27.66 26.23 -3.00
N ALA A 383 -27.99 25.05 -3.54
CA ALA A 383 -27.09 24.21 -4.30
C ALA A 383 -27.63 23.92 -5.71
N PHE A 384 -26.85 24.30 -6.72
CA PHE A 384 -27.19 24.19 -8.13
C PHE A 384 -26.30 23.19 -8.84
N GLY A 385 -26.88 22.15 -9.43
CA GLY A 385 -26.16 21.11 -10.15
C GLY A 385 -26.52 21.03 -11.65
N ASN A 386 -27.66 21.56 -12.05
CA ASN A 386 -28.18 21.36 -13.40
C ASN A 386 -28.68 22.63 -14.07
N ALA A 387 -29.37 23.54 -13.39
CA ALA A 387 -30.11 24.63 -13.98
C ALA A 387 -29.43 26.00 -13.83
N PRO A 388 -28.72 26.51 -14.86
CA PRO A 388 -28.13 27.85 -14.84
C PRO A 388 -29.19 28.96 -14.64
N THR A 389 -30.38 28.80 -15.24
CA THR A 389 -31.47 29.75 -15.11
C THR A 389 -32.01 29.87 -13.67
N ALA A 390 -31.99 28.80 -12.91
CA ALA A 390 -32.33 28.81 -11.49
C ALA A 390 -31.30 29.58 -10.66
N LEU A 391 -30.01 29.42 -10.94
CA LEU A 391 -28.93 30.18 -10.30
C LEU A 391 -29.02 31.67 -10.63
N MET A 392 -29.31 32.02 -11.88
CA MET A 392 -29.52 33.42 -12.29
C MET A 392 -30.70 34.04 -11.56
N GLU A 393 -31.81 33.29 -11.42
CA GLU A 393 -33.00 33.73 -10.69
C GLU A 393 -32.67 34.03 -9.20
N LEU A 394 -31.90 33.15 -8.54
CA LEU A 394 -31.44 33.40 -7.18
C LEU A 394 -30.62 34.70 -7.10
N CYS A 395 -29.69 34.91 -8.03
CA CYS A 395 -28.88 36.13 -8.06
C CYS A 395 -29.74 37.40 -8.20
N ASP A 396 -30.78 37.35 -9.02
CA ASP A 396 -31.72 38.47 -9.18
C ASP A 396 -32.55 38.72 -7.90
N LEU A 397 -32.97 37.66 -7.20
CA LEU A 397 -33.69 37.76 -5.92
C LEU A 397 -32.80 38.35 -4.81
N ILE A 398 -31.53 37.98 -4.78
CA ILE A 398 -30.53 38.56 -3.85
C ILE A 398 -30.39 40.07 -4.11
N ARG A 399 -30.20 40.46 -5.35
CA ARG A 399 -30.06 41.91 -5.74
C ARG A 399 -31.30 42.72 -5.43
N LYS A 400 -32.48 42.08 -5.44
CA LYS A 400 -33.76 42.72 -5.06
C LYS A 400 -34.01 42.71 -3.54
N GLY A 401 -33.06 42.19 -2.72
CA GLY A 401 -33.20 42.08 -1.29
C GLY A 401 -34.27 41.09 -0.81
N LYS A 402 -34.67 40.13 -1.67
CA LYS A 402 -35.67 39.10 -1.37
C LYS A 402 -35.07 37.81 -0.85
N ALA A 403 -33.80 37.55 -1.12
CA ALA A 403 -33.07 36.36 -0.67
C ALA A 403 -31.81 36.78 0.07
N HIS A 404 -31.52 36.10 1.18
CA HIS A 404 -30.34 36.30 2.04
C HIS A 404 -29.65 34.96 2.31
N PRO A 405 -29.16 34.23 1.28
CA PRO A 405 -28.70 32.87 1.45
C PRO A 405 -27.62 32.72 2.50
N ALA A 406 -27.67 31.65 3.30
CA ALA A 406 -26.58 31.26 4.19
C ALA A 406 -25.30 30.93 3.40
N GLY A 407 -25.46 30.47 2.16
CA GLY A 407 -24.38 30.24 1.20
C GLY A 407 -24.89 29.74 -0.14
N ILE A 408 -23.99 29.64 -1.11
CA ILE A 408 -24.29 29.21 -2.49
C ILE A 408 -23.28 28.18 -2.98
N ILE A 409 -23.75 27.01 -3.45
CA ILE A 409 -22.98 26.02 -4.17
C ILE A 409 -23.37 26.09 -5.64
N ALA A 410 -22.49 26.63 -6.49
CA ALA A 410 -22.74 26.88 -7.89
C ALA A 410 -21.96 25.92 -8.79
N ALA A 411 -22.56 24.77 -9.09
CA ALA A 411 -22.01 23.73 -9.93
C ALA A 411 -22.92 23.31 -11.11
N PRO A 412 -23.75 24.21 -11.73
CA PRO A 412 -24.53 23.80 -12.89
C PRO A 412 -23.61 23.37 -14.03
N VAL A 413 -24.02 22.34 -14.80
CA VAL A 413 -23.33 21.83 -15.98
C VAL A 413 -24.05 22.25 -17.25
N GLY A 414 -23.32 22.50 -18.33
CA GLY A 414 -23.95 22.74 -19.62
C GLY A 414 -23.21 23.75 -20.52
N PHE A 415 -23.91 24.22 -21.58
CA PHE A 415 -23.32 25.02 -22.63
C PHE A 415 -23.97 26.39 -22.82
N VAL A 416 -25.21 26.59 -22.29
CA VAL A 416 -25.98 27.84 -22.46
C VAL A 416 -26.09 28.50 -21.09
N HIS A 417 -25.65 29.72 -20.95
CA HIS A 417 -25.68 30.58 -19.75
C HIS A 417 -24.98 30.01 -18.50
N VAL A 418 -24.24 28.89 -18.62
CA VAL A 418 -23.62 28.22 -17.46
C VAL A 418 -22.49 29.07 -16.89
N LYS A 419 -21.61 29.59 -17.74
CA LYS A 419 -20.49 30.44 -17.27
C LYS A 419 -21.00 31.75 -16.68
N GLU A 420 -21.94 32.36 -17.38
CA GLU A 420 -22.57 33.63 -16.99
C GLU A 420 -23.22 33.50 -15.61
N SER A 421 -24.03 32.45 -15.37
CA SER A 421 -24.70 32.22 -14.10
C SER A 421 -23.75 32.09 -12.93
N LYS A 422 -22.60 31.41 -13.15
CA LYS A 422 -21.56 31.27 -12.11
C LYS A 422 -20.83 32.59 -11.84
N HIS A 423 -20.58 33.39 -12.87
CA HIS A 423 -19.98 34.72 -12.70
C HIS A 423 -20.91 35.68 -11.94
N MET A 424 -22.22 35.56 -12.10
CA MET A 424 -23.20 36.38 -11.36
C MET A 424 -23.15 36.17 -9.85
N VAL A 425 -22.65 35.05 -9.36
CA VAL A 425 -22.51 34.73 -7.92
C VAL A 425 -21.32 35.43 -7.27
N LYS A 426 -20.24 35.64 -8.01
CA LYS A 426 -18.95 36.17 -7.48
C LYS A 426 -19.04 37.54 -6.79
N PRO A 427 -19.87 38.51 -7.24
CA PRO A 427 -19.97 39.81 -6.60
C PRO A 427 -20.57 39.84 -5.20
N PHE A 428 -21.27 38.78 -4.76
CA PHE A 428 -21.89 38.72 -3.43
C PHE A 428 -20.86 38.36 -2.36
N LYS A 429 -20.05 39.33 -1.91
CA LYS A 429 -18.89 39.12 -1.03
C LYS A 429 -19.27 38.61 0.36
N ASP A 430 -20.48 38.96 0.84
CA ASP A 430 -20.93 38.58 2.20
C ASP A 430 -21.60 37.20 2.26
N ILE A 431 -21.74 36.52 1.11
CA ILE A 431 -22.35 35.20 1.01
C ILE A 431 -21.25 34.16 0.74
N PRO A 432 -20.99 33.24 1.67
CA PRO A 432 -20.02 32.13 1.43
C PRO A 432 -20.40 31.34 0.20
N LYS A 433 -19.45 31.08 -0.70
CA LYS A 433 -19.74 30.40 -1.94
C LYS A 433 -18.66 29.38 -2.33
N ILE A 434 -19.14 28.30 -2.99
CA ILE A 434 -18.34 27.27 -3.62
C ILE A 434 -18.77 27.22 -5.08
N ILE A 435 -17.87 27.47 -6.02
CA ILE A 435 -18.19 27.57 -7.45
C ILE A 435 -17.31 26.60 -8.23
N VAL A 436 -17.90 25.77 -9.08
CA VAL A 436 -17.18 25.00 -10.10
C VAL A 436 -17.17 25.83 -11.39
N GLU A 437 -16.07 26.48 -11.69
CA GLU A 437 -15.96 27.41 -12.82
C GLU A 437 -16.10 26.73 -14.19
N GLY A 438 -16.32 27.51 -15.21
CA GLY A 438 -16.45 27.02 -16.59
C GLY A 438 -17.74 26.23 -16.82
N ARG A 439 -17.69 25.24 -17.73
CA ARG A 439 -18.83 24.42 -18.15
C ARG A 439 -19.03 23.14 -17.38
N LYS A 440 -17.97 22.68 -16.68
CA LYS A 440 -18.03 21.47 -15.85
C LYS A 440 -18.90 21.71 -14.61
N GLY A 441 -19.49 20.64 -14.10
CA GLY A 441 -20.41 20.66 -12.98
C GLY A 441 -21.25 19.39 -12.99
N GLY A 442 -22.43 19.47 -12.42
CA GLY A 442 -23.42 18.38 -12.41
C GLY A 442 -24.03 18.15 -11.06
N SER A 443 -25.17 17.46 -11.05
CA SER A 443 -25.95 17.19 -9.83
C SER A 443 -25.14 16.39 -8.80
N ASN A 444 -24.34 15.41 -9.25
CA ASN A 444 -23.49 14.64 -8.35
C ASN A 444 -22.42 15.52 -7.69
N LEU A 445 -21.83 16.44 -8.44
CA LEU A 445 -20.80 17.34 -7.91
C LEU A 445 -21.40 18.35 -6.92
N ALA A 446 -22.57 18.93 -7.22
CA ALA A 446 -23.27 19.81 -6.28
C ALA A 446 -23.62 19.08 -4.97
N ALA A 447 -24.16 17.87 -5.07
CA ALA A 447 -24.46 17.03 -3.89
C ALA A 447 -23.21 16.69 -3.08
N THR A 448 -22.10 16.35 -3.75
CA THR A 448 -20.82 16.06 -3.10
C THR A 448 -20.27 17.28 -2.37
N LEU A 449 -20.39 18.47 -2.92
CA LEU A 449 -19.98 19.71 -2.25
C LEU A 449 -20.87 20.02 -1.03
N CYS A 450 -22.18 19.73 -1.09
CA CYS A 450 -23.03 19.74 0.11
C CYS A 450 -22.54 18.75 1.17
N ASN A 451 -22.20 17.53 0.78
CA ASN A 451 -21.68 16.52 1.68
C ASN A 451 -20.33 16.94 2.29
N ALA A 452 -19.45 17.62 1.54
CA ALA A 452 -18.22 18.18 2.07
C ALA A 452 -18.47 19.22 3.19
N VAL A 453 -19.48 20.08 3.01
CA VAL A 453 -19.91 21.02 4.07
C VAL A 453 -20.41 20.24 5.30
N LEU A 454 -21.32 19.26 5.11
CA LEU A 454 -21.95 18.52 6.21
C LEU A 454 -21.01 17.64 7.03
N CYS A 455 -19.81 17.31 6.52
CA CYS A 455 -18.83 16.49 7.21
C CYS A 455 -17.47 17.18 7.38
N PHE A 456 -17.44 18.51 7.43
CA PHE A 456 -16.19 19.27 7.54
C PHE A 456 -15.40 19.00 8.83
N ASP A 457 -16.05 18.59 9.91
CA ASP A 457 -15.37 18.16 11.15
C ASP A 457 -14.45 16.94 10.98
N ASP A 458 -14.57 16.21 9.89
CA ASP A 458 -13.69 15.10 9.53
C ASP A 458 -12.46 15.54 8.71
N ALA A 459 -12.42 16.79 8.26
CA ALA A 459 -11.39 17.30 7.34
C ALA A 459 -9.98 17.25 7.93
N ALA A 460 -9.81 17.63 9.20
CA ALA A 460 -8.50 17.67 9.85
C ALA A 460 -7.83 16.29 9.98
N GLN A 461 -8.63 15.22 10.04
CA GLN A 461 -8.15 13.83 10.14
C GLN A 461 -8.17 13.10 8.80
N LEU A 462 -8.62 13.75 7.72
CA LEU A 462 -8.87 13.13 6.41
C LEU A 462 -9.70 11.84 6.51
N LYS A 463 -10.78 11.87 7.29
CA LYS A 463 -11.68 10.73 7.51
C LYS A 463 -13.08 10.94 6.90
N PRO A 464 -13.18 11.03 5.55
CA PRO A 464 -14.47 11.16 4.89
C PRO A 464 -15.33 9.91 5.10
N GLY A 465 -16.66 10.06 4.93
CA GLY A 465 -17.54 8.89 4.84
C GLY A 465 -18.18 8.44 6.16
N ARG A 466 -18.13 9.24 7.21
CA ARG A 466 -18.79 8.94 8.50
C ARG A 466 -20.26 8.54 8.37
N ASP A 467 -20.97 9.15 7.43
CA ASP A 467 -22.41 8.95 7.23
C ASP A 467 -22.75 8.04 6.02
N LEU A 468 -21.78 7.20 5.60
CA LEU A 468 -21.98 6.19 4.56
C LEU A 468 -22.68 4.93 5.08
#